data_833c0339529e1cb77636c6ad0f9c6e1f
#
_entry.id   833c0339529e1cb77636c6ad0f9c6e1f
#
_cell.length_a   1.000
_cell.length_b   1.000
_cell.length_c   1.000
_cell.angle_alpha   90.00
_cell.angle_beta   90.00
_cell.angle_gamma   90.00
#
_symmetry.space_group_name_H-M   'P 1'
#
loop_
_entity.id
_entity.type
_entity.pdbx_description
1 polymer ?
#
loop_
_entity_poly.entity_id
_entity_poly.type
_entity_poly.pdbx_seq_one_letter_code
_entity_poly.pdbx_strand_id
1 'polypeptide(L)'
;MYPSLAALAGALAAAAGVAASPIDAVRATTLAPLYTPPPPVVDSAAAAAAFDTNSHIIRDSYIVVLHDHLEEDAVQEHHAHVHALHARHAHDASANTAAAVYEGIRHTFHVGGKKHRSSHHHERRARKQLKGYSGHFAEQLVDQIRALDGVKYVERDSIVHTRDVENGAPWGLARISHRKPLSFGTFSKYEYEHQGGEGVDAYVIDTGVNIDHVELEGRARWGTTVPRDPDQDLNGHGSHVAGTIASRAYGVAKRANIVAVKVLGAGGSGSMSDVVKGVAWAADSAAEQANLKAKGKNPKHKGSVANMSLGGGKSQALDDAVDAAVDDGLHFAVAAGNDNRDACAYSPAAAVGAITVGASTIGDDRAYFSNFGKCVDIFAPGLNIRSIWNTGNQSVNSISGTSMASPHIAGLAAYLLGTEWAAKAAKDEALALQAEAQASTSFATSLGQIAFGQRPFVGKPEDHLLSPKALKKHMIEIGTPKVLSDIGVGSPNILSFNDWTPAKKGDNDSSAPSKKPEGKWRFEKEEQADESTEDLASTLVEQLQEELAVLRSEIRSEVDEVAELVKELAEGLNEQ
;
A
#
# COMPACT_ATOMS: atom_id res chain seq x y z
N MET A 1 -66.15 -32.44 -15.74
CA MET A 1 -65.91 -32.48 -17.19
C MET A 1 -66.15 -31.10 -17.77
N TYR A 2 -65.11 -30.33 -17.96
CA TYR A 2 -65.12 -29.08 -18.71
C TYR A 2 -64.02 -29.17 -19.76
N PRO A 3 -64.29 -28.93 -21.03
CA PRO A 3 -63.25 -28.88 -22.06
C PRO A 3 -62.62 -27.48 -22.13
N SER A 4 -61.36 -27.49 -22.48
CA SER A 4 -60.35 -26.41 -22.50
C SER A 4 -60.72 -25.22 -23.42
N LEU A 5 -60.48 -24.01 -22.92
CA LEU A 5 -60.52 -22.70 -23.59
C LEU A 5 -59.27 -22.45 -24.45
N ALA A 6 -58.99 -23.32 -25.40
CA ALA A 6 -57.84 -23.17 -26.32
C ALA A 6 -58.21 -23.10 -27.80
N ALA A 7 -59.51 -22.79 -28.12
CA ALA A 7 -59.98 -22.84 -29.52
C ALA A 7 -60.72 -21.57 -29.99
N LEU A 8 -60.49 -20.38 -29.35
CA LEU A 8 -61.17 -19.13 -29.79
C LEU A 8 -60.24 -17.94 -30.07
N ALA A 9 -58.94 -18.14 -30.24
CA ALA A 9 -57.99 -17.09 -30.63
C ALA A 9 -57.49 -17.19 -32.07
N GLY A 10 -58.05 -18.06 -32.89
CA GLY A 10 -57.59 -18.34 -34.27
C GLY A 10 -58.43 -17.81 -35.43
N ALA A 11 -59.46 -16.95 -35.19
CA ALA A 11 -60.40 -16.59 -36.24
C ALA A 11 -60.70 -15.09 -36.45
N LEU A 12 -59.82 -14.17 -36.03
CA LEU A 12 -60.01 -12.70 -36.24
C LEU A 12 -58.78 -11.94 -36.77
N ALA A 13 -57.86 -12.61 -37.50
CA ALA A 13 -56.67 -11.96 -38.09
C ALA A 13 -56.58 -12.16 -39.62
N ALA A 14 -57.72 -12.26 -40.34
CA ALA A 14 -57.73 -12.45 -41.80
C ALA A 14 -58.52 -11.38 -42.52
N ALA A 15 -58.39 -10.08 -42.17
CA ALA A 15 -58.95 -8.98 -42.98
C ALA A 15 -58.27 -7.63 -42.70
N ALA A 16 -56.96 -7.53 -42.82
CA ALA A 16 -56.24 -6.28 -43.09
C ALA A 16 -54.92 -6.65 -43.76
N GLY A 17 -54.87 -6.56 -45.09
CA GLY A 17 -53.68 -6.72 -45.87
C GLY A 17 -52.68 -5.58 -45.61
N VAL A 18 -51.90 -5.74 -44.58
CA VAL A 18 -50.65 -5.00 -44.37
C VAL A 18 -49.57 -6.06 -44.43
N ALA A 19 -48.72 -5.98 -45.46
CA ALA A 19 -47.53 -6.80 -45.58
C ALA A 19 -46.66 -6.59 -44.33
N ALA A 20 -46.73 -7.51 -43.38
CA ALA A 20 -45.80 -7.59 -42.29
C ALA A 20 -44.44 -8.03 -42.86
N SER A 21 -43.47 -7.14 -42.81
CA SER A 21 -42.07 -7.50 -42.94
C SER A 21 -41.76 -8.68 -42.01
N PRO A 22 -40.91 -9.64 -42.41
CA PRO A 22 -40.55 -10.73 -41.52
C PRO A 22 -40.00 -10.15 -40.22
N ILE A 23 -40.77 -10.30 -39.13
CA ILE A 23 -40.32 -10.00 -37.80
C ILE A 23 -39.10 -10.89 -37.54
N ASP A 24 -37.95 -10.27 -37.41
CA ASP A 24 -36.70 -10.86 -37.00
C ASP A 24 -36.96 -11.87 -35.87
N ALA A 25 -36.72 -13.13 -36.16
CA ALA A 25 -36.62 -14.12 -35.11
C ALA A 25 -35.54 -13.61 -34.14
N VAL A 26 -35.93 -13.27 -32.92
CA VAL A 26 -35.01 -12.92 -31.84
C VAL A 26 -34.06 -14.11 -31.69
N ARG A 27 -32.92 -14.07 -32.41
CA ARG A 27 -31.79 -14.91 -32.13
C ARG A 27 -31.42 -14.57 -30.67
N ALA A 28 -31.49 -15.57 -29.82
CA ALA A 28 -30.89 -15.46 -28.50
C ALA A 28 -29.42 -15.14 -28.73
N THR A 29 -29.08 -13.84 -28.71
CA THR A 29 -27.72 -13.39 -28.86
C THR A 29 -27.00 -13.79 -27.58
N THR A 30 -26.15 -14.80 -27.66
CA THR A 30 -25.21 -15.14 -26.59
C THR A 30 -24.27 -13.96 -26.41
N LEU A 31 -24.37 -13.27 -25.30
CA LEU A 31 -23.49 -12.15 -24.97
C LEU A 31 -22.02 -12.61 -24.99
N ALA A 32 -21.14 -11.81 -25.56
CA ALA A 32 -19.70 -12.03 -25.46
C ALA A 32 -19.26 -12.13 -23.99
N PRO A 33 -18.29 -13.00 -23.65
CA PRO A 33 -17.83 -13.17 -22.26
C PRO A 33 -17.40 -11.84 -21.63
N LEU A 34 -17.74 -11.64 -20.36
CA LEU A 34 -17.21 -10.55 -19.52
C LEU A 34 -16.21 -11.16 -18.55
N TYR A 35 -14.95 -10.77 -18.70
CA TYR A 35 -13.87 -11.17 -17.79
C TYR A 35 -13.68 -10.09 -16.73
N THR A 36 -13.52 -10.54 -15.49
CA THR A 36 -13.04 -9.70 -14.40
C THR A 36 -11.64 -10.20 -14.04
N PRO A 37 -10.59 -9.37 -14.17
CA PRO A 37 -9.27 -9.75 -13.72
C PRO A 37 -9.36 -10.25 -12.28
N PRO A 38 -8.76 -11.42 -11.95
CA PRO A 38 -8.81 -11.92 -10.59
C PRO A 38 -8.06 -10.94 -9.66
N PRO A 39 -8.49 -10.81 -8.40
CA PRO A 39 -7.73 -10.06 -7.42
C PRO A 39 -6.32 -10.63 -7.30
N PRO A 40 -5.35 -9.83 -6.86
CA PRO A 40 -4.03 -10.33 -6.53
C PRO A 40 -4.16 -11.56 -5.61
N VAL A 41 -3.35 -12.60 -5.88
CA VAL A 41 -3.43 -13.83 -5.08
C VAL A 41 -3.01 -13.54 -3.64
N VAL A 42 -3.95 -13.66 -2.71
CA VAL A 42 -3.68 -13.64 -1.28
C VAL A 42 -3.59 -15.10 -0.80
N ASP A 43 -2.44 -15.47 -0.21
CA ASP A 43 -2.13 -16.87 0.16
C ASP A 43 -2.92 -17.42 1.36
N SER A 44 -3.93 -16.71 1.87
CA SER A 44 -4.77 -17.21 2.96
C SER A 44 -6.26 -16.95 2.73
N ALA A 45 -7.10 -17.92 3.11
CA ALA A 45 -8.57 -17.80 3.03
C ALA A 45 -9.13 -16.65 3.92
N ALA A 46 -8.44 -16.30 5.01
CA ALA A 46 -8.83 -15.19 5.89
C ALA A 46 -8.52 -13.82 5.25
N ALA A 47 -7.39 -13.70 4.55
CA ALA A 47 -7.05 -12.49 3.79
C ALA A 47 -7.94 -12.37 2.54
N ALA A 48 -8.32 -13.49 1.91
CA ALA A 48 -9.26 -13.50 0.79
C ALA A 48 -10.68 -13.06 1.20
N ALA A 49 -11.10 -13.32 2.44
CA ALA A 49 -12.40 -12.91 2.96
C ALA A 49 -12.44 -11.42 3.38
N ALA A 50 -11.29 -10.82 3.70
CA ALA A 50 -11.15 -9.41 4.08
C ALA A 50 -10.84 -8.49 2.88
N PHE A 51 -10.45 -9.07 1.74
CA PHE A 51 -10.10 -8.30 0.55
C PHE A 51 -11.36 -7.88 -0.20
N ASP A 52 -11.56 -6.58 -0.39
CA ASP A 52 -12.47 -6.12 -1.45
C ASP A 52 -11.89 -6.59 -2.79
N THR A 53 -12.45 -7.68 -3.31
CA THR A 53 -12.02 -8.35 -4.53
C THR A 53 -12.03 -7.43 -5.77
N ASN A 54 -12.57 -6.22 -5.65
CA ASN A 54 -12.71 -5.25 -6.72
C ASN A 54 -11.79 -4.01 -6.58
N SER A 55 -10.96 -3.93 -5.53
CA SER A 55 -10.12 -2.74 -5.30
C SER A 55 -9.10 -2.45 -6.40
N HIS A 56 -8.71 -3.48 -7.18
CA HIS A 56 -7.79 -3.36 -8.32
C HIS A 56 -8.51 -3.07 -9.65
N ILE A 57 -9.83 -3.06 -9.68
CA ILE A 57 -10.64 -2.81 -10.89
C ILE A 57 -10.91 -1.32 -11.00
N ILE A 58 -10.71 -0.76 -12.18
CA ILE A 58 -11.09 0.61 -12.50
C ILE A 58 -12.60 0.63 -12.76
N ARG A 59 -13.32 1.33 -11.89
CA ARG A 59 -14.79 1.40 -11.99
C ARG A 59 -15.21 1.95 -13.35
N ASP A 60 -16.21 1.29 -13.96
CA ASP A 60 -16.83 1.68 -15.23
C ASP A 60 -15.85 1.77 -16.42
N SER A 61 -14.62 1.25 -16.27
CA SER A 61 -13.61 1.14 -17.33
C SER A 61 -13.54 -0.30 -17.87
N TYR A 62 -13.54 -0.43 -19.19
CA TYR A 62 -13.58 -1.73 -19.86
C TYR A 62 -12.66 -1.75 -21.07
N ILE A 63 -12.09 -2.94 -21.33
CA ILE A 63 -11.32 -3.27 -22.53
C ILE A 63 -12.20 -4.19 -23.38
N VAL A 64 -12.53 -3.77 -24.58
CA VAL A 64 -13.33 -4.55 -25.54
C VAL A 64 -12.42 -5.09 -26.61
N VAL A 65 -12.38 -6.42 -26.74
CA VAL A 65 -11.57 -7.11 -27.74
C VAL A 65 -12.46 -7.64 -28.84
N LEU A 66 -12.09 -7.34 -30.07
CA LEU A 66 -12.80 -7.74 -31.28
C LEU A 66 -12.22 -9.02 -31.87
N HIS A 67 -13.02 -9.72 -32.68
CA HIS A 67 -12.56 -10.91 -33.40
C HIS A 67 -11.46 -10.58 -34.41
N ASP A 68 -10.48 -11.45 -34.53
CA ASP A 68 -9.27 -11.28 -35.38
C ASP A 68 -9.61 -11.14 -36.88
N HIS A 69 -10.72 -11.69 -37.32
CA HIS A 69 -11.15 -11.73 -38.73
C HIS A 69 -11.86 -10.44 -39.19
N LEU A 70 -12.23 -9.53 -38.28
CA LEU A 70 -12.87 -8.27 -38.66
C LEU A 70 -11.93 -7.43 -39.53
N GLU A 71 -12.45 -6.99 -40.68
CA GLU A 71 -11.74 -6.03 -41.53
C GLU A 71 -11.83 -4.61 -40.93
N GLU A 72 -10.96 -3.71 -41.38
CA GLU A 72 -10.84 -2.37 -40.83
C GLU A 72 -12.14 -1.55 -40.92
N ASP A 73 -12.87 -1.68 -42.06
CA ASP A 73 -14.14 -0.98 -42.27
C ASP A 73 -15.20 -1.45 -41.26
N ALA A 74 -15.27 -2.74 -40.97
CA ALA A 74 -16.17 -3.29 -39.98
C ALA A 74 -15.81 -2.86 -38.55
N VAL A 75 -14.52 -2.67 -38.27
CA VAL A 75 -14.06 -2.10 -36.97
C VAL A 75 -14.50 -0.64 -36.84
N GLN A 76 -14.39 0.16 -37.89
CA GLN A 76 -14.84 1.54 -37.90
C GLN A 76 -16.37 1.64 -37.73
N GLU A 77 -17.14 0.82 -38.40
CA GLU A 77 -18.59 0.72 -38.27
C GLU A 77 -18.97 0.33 -36.82
N HIS A 78 -18.28 -0.65 -36.23
CA HIS A 78 -18.46 -1.05 -34.84
C HIS A 78 -18.21 0.13 -33.88
N HIS A 79 -17.11 0.88 -34.04
CA HIS A 79 -16.83 2.05 -33.21
C HIS A 79 -17.91 3.14 -33.36
N ALA A 80 -18.37 3.40 -34.58
CA ALA A 80 -19.46 4.35 -34.83
C ALA A 80 -20.76 3.91 -34.13
N HIS A 81 -21.06 2.61 -34.14
CA HIS A 81 -22.23 2.06 -33.45
C HIS A 81 -22.11 2.24 -31.93
N VAL A 82 -20.96 1.93 -31.34
CA VAL A 82 -20.69 2.12 -29.89
C VAL A 82 -20.79 3.58 -29.50
N HIS A 83 -20.29 4.52 -30.30
CA HIS A 83 -20.46 5.96 -30.08
C HIS A 83 -21.95 6.36 -30.10
N ALA A 84 -22.74 5.81 -31.03
CA ALA A 84 -24.17 6.09 -31.11
C ALA A 84 -24.95 5.52 -29.90
N LEU A 85 -24.59 4.33 -29.43
CA LEU A 85 -25.16 3.73 -28.21
C LEU A 85 -24.81 4.58 -26.98
N HIS A 86 -23.56 5.00 -26.87
CA HIS A 86 -23.10 5.83 -25.76
C HIS A 86 -23.83 7.20 -25.74
N ALA A 87 -23.96 7.86 -26.88
CA ALA A 87 -24.67 9.14 -26.99
C ALA A 87 -26.15 9.04 -26.59
N ARG A 88 -26.86 7.95 -26.98
CA ARG A 88 -28.24 7.70 -26.55
C ARG A 88 -28.32 7.52 -25.03
N HIS A 89 -27.43 6.71 -24.45
CA HIS A 89 -27.41 6.46 -23.01
C HIS A 89 -27.13 7.75 -22.21
N ALA A 90 -26.20 8.59 -22.69
CA ALA A 90 -25.89 9.87 -22.07
C ALA A 90 -27.08 10.85 -22.11
N HIS A 91 -27.87 10.85 -23.19
CA HIS A 91 -29.09 11.65 -23.32
C HIS A 91 -30.17 11.21 -22.33
N ASP A 92 -30.39 9.91 -22.18
CA ASP A 92 -31.40 9.35 -21.29
C ASP A 92 -31.02 9.53 -19.79
N ALA A 93 -29.71 9.49 -19.47
CA ALA A 93 -29.20 9.71 -18.12
C ALA A 93 -29.26 11.18 -17.66
N SER A 94 -29.28 12.16 -18.58
CA SER A 94 -29.35 13.59 -18.26
C SER A 94 -30.68 14.04 -17.60
N ALA A 95 -31.71 13.18 -17.62
CA ALA A 95 -33.00 13.42 -17.00
C ALA A 95 -33.06 13.08 -15.50
N ASN A 96 -32.05 12.38 -14.94
CA ASN A 96 -32.00 11.97 -13.53
C ASN A 96 -30.57 12.07 -12.97
N THR A 97 -30.31 13.12 -12.21
CA THR A 97 -29.29 13.32 -11.17
C THR A 97 -27.92 12.68 -11.37
N ALA A 98 -26.86 13.54 -11.40
CA ALA A 98 -25.43 13.22 -11.22
C ALA A 98 -24.92 12.04 -12.09
N ALA A 99 -25.17 12.12 -13.39
CA ALA A 99 -24.54 11.22 -14.34
C ALA A 99 -23.02 11.41 -14.25
N ALA A 100 -22.32 10.42 -13.77
CA ALA A 100 -20.90 10.31 -13.99
C ALA A 100 -20.68 10.54 -15.49
N VAL A 101 -19.77 11.46 -15.84
CA VAL A 101 -19.49 11.78 -17.24
C VAL A 101 -18.75 10.59 -17.81
N TYR A 102 -19.48 9.67 -18.43
CA TYR A 102 -18.90 8.56 -19.17
C TYR A 102 -18.29 9.13 -20.46
N GLU A 103 -16.99 8.87 -20.69
CA GLU A 103 -16.26 9.44 -21.84
C GLU A 103 -16.43 8.61 -23.13
N GLY A 104 -17.05 7.44 -23.08
CA GLY A 104 -17.15 6.53 -24.20
C GLY A 104 -15.82 5.84 -24.55
N ILE A 105 -15.53 5.63 -25.82
CA ILE A 105 -14.26 5.07 -26.27
C ILE A 105 -13.13 6.06 -26.02
N ARG A 106 -12.09 5.62 -25.27
CA ARG A 106 -10.90 6.43 -24.92
C ARG A 106 -9.70 6.10 -25.80
N HIS A 107 -9.42 4.82 -25.98
CA HIS A 107 -8.28 4.33 -26.75
C HIS A 107 -8.69 3.23 -27.67
N THR A 108 -8.16 3.23 -28.90
CA THR A 108 -8.25 2.11 -29.84
C THR A 108 -6.87 1.48 -30.01
N PHE A 109 -6.81 0.17 -30.16
CA PHE A 109 -5.55 -0.53 -30.32
C PHE A 109 -5.65 -1.64 -31.38
N HIS A 110 -4.55 -1.78 -32.12
CA HIS A 110 -4.34 -2.83 -33.10
C HIS A 110 -2.89 -3.34 -32.97
N VAL A 111 -2.72 -4.56 -32.49
CA VAL A 111 -1.41 -5.18 -32.33
C VAL A 111 -1.27 -6.34 -33.30
N GLY A 112 -0.24 -6.32 -34.11
CA GLY A 112 0.01 -7.32 -35.15
C GLY A 112 -0.59 -6.93 -36.53
N GLY A 113 -0.32 -7.71 -37.58
CA GLY A 113 -0.95 -7.51 -38.88
C GLY A 113 -0.21 -6.69 -39.92
N LYS A 114 0.84 -5.92 -39.60
CA LYS A 114 1.66 -5.22 -40.61
C LYS A 114 2.46 -6.24 -41.42
N LYS A 115 2.15 -6.34 -42.71
CA LYS A 115 2.88 -7.19 -43.68
C LYS A 115 4.27 -6.59 -43.93
N HIS A 116 5.30 -7.06 -43.21
CA HIS A 116 6.65 -6.91 -43.71
C HIS A 116 6.83 -7.84 -44.92
N ARG A 117 7.11 -7.27 -46.08
CA ARG A 117 7.57 -8.01 -47.25
C ARG A 117 8.94 -8.60 -46.95
N SER A 118 9.00 -9.81 -46.44
CA SER A 118 10.20 -10.63 -46.48
C SER A 118 9.93 -11.84 -47.37
N SER A 119 10.73 -11.93 -48.43
CA SER A 119 10.76 -13.00 -49.40
C SER A 119 11.45 -14.21 -48.79
N HIS A 120 10.76 -15.10 -48.11
CA HIS A 120 11.16 -16.50 -47.97
C HIS A 120 9.94 -17.34 -47.58
N HIS A 121 9.71 -18.39 -48.38
CA HIS A 121 8.70 -19.40 -48.21
C HIS A 121 8.95 -20.20 -46.90
N HIS A 122 8.20 -19.89 -45.84
CA HIS A 122 7.92 -20.83 -44.76
C HIS A 122 6.44 -20.69 -44.36
N GLU A 123 5.83 -21.83 -44.04
CA GLU A 123 4.41 -22.02 -43.70
C GLU A 123 3.86 -20.91 -42.82
N ARG A 124 2.79 -20.27 -43.29
CA ARG A 124 2.10 -19.19 -42.58
C ARG A 124 1.32 -19.77 -41.39
N ARG A 125 1.92 -19.88 -40.23
CA ARG A 125 1.13 -19.88 -39.00
C ARG A 125 0.39 -18.54 -38.92
N ALA A 126 -0.95 -18.61 -38.81
CA ALA A 126 -1.78 -17.42 -38.60
C ALA A 126 -1.25 -16.68 -37.39
N ARG A 127 -0.69 -15.46 -37.58
CA ARG A 127 -0.20 -14.64 -36.49
C ARG A 127 -1.41 -14.10 -35.75
N LYS A 128 -1.44 -14.30 -34.42
CA LYS A 128 -2.47 -13.72 -33.57
C LYS A 128 -2.46 -12.19 -33.73
N GLN A 129 -3.61 -11.60 -33.93
CA GLN A 129 -3.83 -10.17 -33.95
C GLN A 129 -4.70 -9.80 -32.75
N LEU A 130 -4.50 -8.63 -32.19
CA LEU A 130 -5.37 -8.06 -31.18
C LEU A 130 -5.93 -6.75 -31.73
N LYS A 131 -7.25 -6.67 -31.89
CA LYS A 131 -7.99 -5.46 -32.27
C LYS A 131 -8.98 -5.16 -31.15
N GLY A 132 -9.14 -3.90 -30.82
CA GLY A 132 -10.07 -3.53 -29.78
C GLY A 132 -9.96 -2.07 -29.36
N TYR A 133 -10.63 -1.78 -28.27
CA TYR A 133 -10.63 -0.45 -27.68
C TYR A 133 -10.84 -0.53 -26.16
N SER A 134 -10.49 0.52 -25.45
CA SER A 134 -10.88 0.71 -24.06
C SER A 134 -11.73 1.96 -23.91
N GLY A 135 -12.58 1.99 -22.90
CA GLY A 135 -13.46 3.12 -22.68
C GLY A 135 -14.19 3.09 -21.35
N HIS A 136 -14.86 4.19 -21.06
CA HIS A 136 -15.68 4.40 -19.88
C HIS A 136 -17.16 4.25 -20.24
N PHE A 137 -17.79 3.22 -19.71
CA PHE A 137 -19.16 2.87 -20.06
C PHE A 137 -19.99 2.53 -18.82
N ALA A 138 -21.25 2.94 -18.80
CA ALA A 138 -22.20 2.46 -17.80
C ALA A 138 -22.39 0.94 -17.91
N GLU A 139 -22.57 0.24 -16.80
CA GLU A 139 -22.70 -1.22 -16.79
C GLU A 139 -23.83 -1.75 -17.70
N GLN A 140 -24.96 -1.02 -17.76
CA GLN A 140 -26.07 -1.37 -18.68
C GLN A 140 -25.69 -1.26 -20.16
N LEU A 141 -24.77 -0.35 -20.51
CA LEU A 141 -24.27 -0.20 -21.87
C LEU A 141 -23.29 -1.31 -22.25
N VAL A 142 -22.56 -1.84 -21.27
CA VAL A 142 -21.60 -2.92 -21.50
C VAL A 142 -22.29 -4.18 -22.04
N ASP A 143 -23.47 -4.53 -21.54
CA ASP A 143 -24.21 -5.67 -22.05
C ASP A 143 -24.70 -5.47 -23.50
N GLN A 144 -25.06 -4.23 -23.88
CA GLN A 144 -25.36 -3.90 -25.26
C GLN A 144 -24.13 -4.00 -26.16
N ILE A 145 -22.97 -3.55 -25.68
CA ILE A 145 -21.70 -3.72 -26.41
C ILE A 145 -21.35 -5.22 -26.58
N ARG A 146 -21.54 -6.03 -25.55
CA ARG A 146 -21.30 -7.49 -25.58
C ARG A 146 -22.22 -8.23 -26.55
N ALA A 147 -23.38 -7.66 -26.86
CA ALA A 147 -24.34 -8.22 -27.80
C ALA A 147 -24.01 -7.89 -29.26
N LEU A 148 -23.05 -6.98 -29.52
CA LEU A 148 -22.69 -6.59 -30.90
C LEU A 148 -21.88 -7.70 -31.57
N ASP A 149 -22.23 -7.96 -32.84
CA ASP A 149 -21.44 -8.83 -33.70
C ASP A 149 -20.01 -8.27 -33.81
N GLY A 150 -19.04 -9.15 -33.70
CA GLY A 150 -17.64 -8.78 -33.77
C GLY A 150 -16.95 -8.63 -32.43
N VAL A 151 -17.66 -8.53 -31.30
CA VAL A 151 -17.06 -8.55 -29.96
C VAL A 151 -16.68 -9.97 -29.58
N LYS A 152 -15.39 -10.19 -29.34
CA LYS A 152 -14.84 -11.46 -28.92
C LYS A 152 -15.00 -11.69 -27.44
N TYR A 153 -14.66 -10.67 -26.64
CA TYR A 153 -14.89 -10.59 -25.20
C TYR A 153 -14.74 -9.15 -24.69
N VAL A 154 -15.23 -8.91 -23.51
CA VAL A 154 -15.02 -7.68 -22.76
C VAL A 154 -14.30 -8.03 -21.47
N GLU A 155 -13.37 -7.18 -21.03
CA GLU A 155 -12.62 -7.32 -19.78
C GLU A 155 -12.79 -6.03 -18.96
N ARG A 156 -13.01 -6.14 -17.65
CA ARG A 156 -12.94 -5.00 -16.75
C ARG A 156 -11.51 -4.51 -16.68
N ASP A 157 -11.30 -3.22 -16.86
CA ASP A 157 -9.98 -2.61 -16.81
C ASP A 157 -9.43 -2.62 -15.37
N SER A 158 -8.13 -2.78 -15.25
CA SER A 158 -7.47 -2.92 -13.96
C SER A 158 -6.22 -2.05 -13.86
N ILE A 159 -5.91 -1.63 -12.63
CA ILE A 159 -4.73 -0.83 -12.33
C ILE A 159 -3.48 -1.69 -12.44
N VAL A 160 -2.48 -1.19 -13.16
CA VAL A 160 -1.13 -1.78 -13.24
C VAL A 160 -0.11 -0.80 -12.67
N HIS A 161 0.78 -1.31 -11.81
CA HIS A 161 1.79 -0.50 -11.12
C HIS A 161 3.19 -0.86 -11.61
N THR A 162 4.08 0.14 -11.66
CA THR A 162 5.52 -0.11 -11.75
C THR A 162 6.00 -0.67 -10.41
N ARG A 163 6.77 -1.75 -10.46
CA ARG A 163 7.27 -2.45 -9.28
C ARG A 163 8.78 -2.51 -9.33
N ASP A 164 9.38 -2.14 -8.20
CA ASP A 164 10.83 -2.20 -8.03
C ASP A 164 11.20 -3.35 -7.10
N VAL A 165 12.38 -3.90 -7.33
CA VAL A 165 13.00 -4.89 -6.46
C VAL A 165 14.38 -4.38 -6.08
N GLU A 166 14.57 -4.09 -4.81
CA GLU A 166 15.89 -3.80 -4.26
C GLU A 166 16.54 -5.10 -3.84
N ASN A 167 17.71 -5.39 -4.39
CA ASN A 167 18.58 -6.48 -3.96
C ASN A 167 19.62 -5.93 -2.98
N GLY A 168 19.95 -6.70 -1.95
CA GLY A 168 20.84 -6.25 -0.87
C GLY A 168 20.13 -5.38 0.18
N ALA A 169 18.80 -5.34 0.18
CA ALA A 169 18.03 -4.64 1.20
C ALA A 169 18.23 -5.25 2.59
N PRO A 170 18.17 -4.46 3.67
CA PRO A 170 18.11 -4.97 5.03
C PRO A 170 16.96 -5.96 5.22
N TRP A 171 17.16 -6.95 6.11
CA TRP A 171 16.18 -8.00 6.36
C TRP A 171 14.78 -7.44 6.76
N GLY A 172 14.76 -6.31 7.49
CA GLY A 172 13.51 -5.67 7.90
C GLY A 172 12.66 -5.25 6.71
N LEU A 173 13.26 -4.62 5.69
CA LEU A 173 12.58 -4.27 4.45
C LEU A 173 12.13 -5.51 3.68
N ALA A 174 13.00 -6.52 3.59
CA ALA A 174 12.65 -7.78 2.96
C ALA A 174 11.44 -8.42 3.67
N ARG A 175 11.43 -8.45 5.02
CA ARG A 175 10.35 -9.10 5.78
C ARG A 175 8.99 -8.45 5.57
N ILE A 176 8.92 -7.13 5.53
CA ILE A 176 7.64 -6.41 5.32
C ILE A 176 7.11 -6.50 3.89
N SER A 177 7.89 -6.99 2.93
CA SER A 177 7.44 -7.23 1.55
C SER A 177 7.16 -8.70 1.23
N HIS A 178 7.31 -9.60 2.19
CA HIS A 178 7.08 -11.02 2.01
C HIS A 178 6.12 -11.58 3.07
N ARG A 179 5.07 -12.26 2.65
CA ARG A 179 4.13 -12.89 3.60
C ARG A 179 4.67 -14.15 4.26
N LYS A 180 5.48 -14.93 3.52
CA LYS A 180 6.15 -16.13 4.04
C LYS A 180 7.39 -15.75 4.83
N PRO A 181 7.81 -16.57 5.80
CA PRO A 181 9.10 -16.39 6.44
C PRO A 181 10.23 -16.24 5.43
N LEU A 182 11.21 -15.41 5.75
CA LEU A 182 12.32 -15.16 4.86
C LEU A 182 13.12 -16.44 4.59
N SER A 183 13.60 -16.58 3.37
CA SER A 183 14.44 -17.69 2.91
C SER A 183 15.73 -17.14 2.34
N PHE A 184 16.72 -18.01 2.09
CA PHE A 184 17.98 -17.62 1.46
C PHE A 184 17.83 -16.84 0.15
N GLY A 185 16.72 -17.06 -0.57
CA GLY A 185 16.43 -16.33 -1.81
C GLY A 185 15.68 -15.01 -1.64
N THR A 186 15.19 -14.68 -0.44
CA THR A 186 14.31 -13.52 -0.20
C THR A 186 14.79 -12.58 0.90
N PHE A 187 15.70 -13.00 1.81
CA PHE A 187 16.05 -12.26 3.01
C PHE A 187 16.71 -10.89 2.77
N SER A 188 17.16 -10.61 1.55
CA SER A 188 17.76 -9.33 1.14
C SER A 188 17.03 -8.70 -0.06
N LYS A 189 15.77 -9.08 -0.31
CA LYS A 189 14.97 -8.52 -1.40
C LYS A 189 13.81 -7.71 -0.83
N TYR A 190 13.78 -6.43 -1.13
CA TYR A 190 12.64 -5.57 -0.84
C TYR A 190 11.87 -5.31 -2.14
N GLU A 191 10.61 -5.71 -2.13
CA GLU A 191 9.69 -5.61 -3.26
C GLU A 191 8.67 -4.51 -2.95
N TYR A 192 8.61 -3.45 -3.78
CA TYR A 192 7.83 -2.26 -3.48
C TYR A 192 7.34 -1.52 -4.73
N GLU A 193 6.39 -0.62 -4.56
CA GLU A 193 5.94 0.29 -5.61
C GLU A 193 6.83 1.53 -5.65
N HIS A 194 7.31 1.89 -6.84
CA HIS A 194 8.24 2.99 -7.05
C HIS A 194 7.78 4.34 -6.44
N GLN A 195 6.47 4.60 -6.44
CA GLN A 195 5.90 5.86 -5.94
C GLN A 195 5.66 5.89 -4.43
N GLY A 196 5.94 4.80 -3.72
CA GLY A 196 5.69 4.69 -2.28
C GLY A 196 6.29 5.85 -1.49
N GLY A 197 5.44 6.63 -0.83
CA GLY A 197 5.80 7.81 -0.04
C GLY A 197 5.89 9.13 -0.81
N GLU A 198 5.72 9.16 -2.12
CA GLU A 198 5.78 10.41 -2.89
C GLU A 198 4.67 11.38 -2.46
N GLY A 199 5.06 12.62 -2.10
CA GLY A 199 4.13 13.65 -1.66
C GLY A 199 3.73 13.55 -0.18
N VAL A 200 4.37 12.67 0.60
CA VAL A 200 4.11 12.50 2.03
C VAL A 200 5.22 13.12 2.87
N ASP A 201 4.86 13.86 3.92
CA ASP A 201 5.77 14.38 4.92
C ASP A 201 5.77 13.49 6.16
N ALA A 202 6.95 12.98 6.56
CA ALA A 202 7.14 12.17 7.76
C ALA A 202 7.88 12.97 8.84
N TYR A 203 7.20 13.26 9.93
CA TYR A 203 7.70 13.99 11.09
C TYR A 203 8.40 13.03 12.05
N VAL A 204 9.68 13.21 12.26
CA VAL A 204 10.49 12.43 13.21
C VAL A 204 10.61 13.20 14.51
N ILE A 205 9.77 12.85 15.49
CA ILE A 205 9.74 13.48 16.83
C ILE A 205 10.71 12.71 17.73
N ASP A 206 11.98 13.19 17.79
CA ASP A 206 13.10 12.40 18.35
C ASP A 206 14.29 13.32 18.76
N THR A 207 15.53 12.83 18.66
CA THR A 207 16.78 13.55 18.98
C THR A 207 17.24 14.55 17.91
N GLY A 208 16.50 14.67 16.80
CA GLY A 208 16.86 15.41 15.60
C GLY A 208 17.16 14.46 14.44
N VAL A 209 17.64 14.96 13.32
CA VAL A 209 18.00 14.18 12.12
C VAL A 209 19.25 14.79 11.48
N ASN A 210 20.18 13.96 11.04
CA ASN A 210 21.24 14.36 10.11
C ASN A 210 20.64 14.59 8.70
N ILE A 211 20.09 15.77 8.47
CA ILE A 211 19.35 16.13 7.25
C ILE A 211 20.22 16.15 6.00
N ASP A 212 21.54 16.25 6.15
CA ASP A 212 22.52 16.26 5.06
C ASP A 212 23.03 14.87 4.69
N HIS A 213 22.51 13.82 5.33
CA HIS A 213 22.91 12.45 5.03
C HIS A 213 22.57 12.08 3.58
N VAL A 214 23.56 11.53 2.83
CA VAL A 214 23.41 11.24 1.39
C VAL A 214 22.24 10.32 1.05
N GLU A 215 21.90 9.40 1.93
CA GLU A 215 20.78 8.47 1.76
C GLU A 215 19.40 9.14 1.84
N LEU A 216 19.31 10.36 2.37
CA LEU A 216 18.07 11.13 2.37
C LEU A 216 17.88 11.99 1.11
N GLU A 217 18.91 12.08 0.24
CA GLU A 217 18.85 12.67 -1.10
C GLU A 217 18.24 14.09 -1.15
N GLY A 218 18.46 14.88 -0.10
CA GLY A 218 17.89 16.23 0.05
C GLY A 218 16.38 16.27 0.36
N ARG A 219 15.77 15.14 0.68
CA ARG A 219 14.35 15.04 1.09
C ARG A 219 14.11 15.29 2.58
N ALA A 220 15.15 15.59 3.34
CA ALA A 220 15.03 15.94 4.76
C ALA A 220 15.15 17.45 4.96
N ARG A 221 14.35 17.97 5.88
CA ARG A 221 14.41 19.37 6.33
C ARG A 221 14.28 19.44 7.83
N TRP A 222 14.85 20.52 8.41
CA TRP A 222 14.63 20.83 9.81
C TRP A 222 13.24 21.44 10.01
N GLY A 223 12.53 21.00 11.02
CA GLY A 223 11.23 21.51 11.45
C GLY A 223 11.38 22.43 12.65
N THR A 224 11.65 21.86 13.83
CA THR A 224 11.81 22.61 15.07
C THR A 224 12.73 21.91 16.07
N THR A 225 13.34 22.70 16.96
CA THR A 225 14.04 22.23 18.15
C THR A 225 13.33 22.80 19.39
N VAL A 226 12.81 21.89 20.23
CA VAL A 226 12.08 22.31 21.45
C VAL A 226 13.01 22.54 22.62
N PRO A 227 13.97 21.64 22.95
CA PRO A 227 14.97 21.90 23.99
C PRO A 227 15.92 23.03 23.55
N ARG A 228 16.68 23.58 24.53
CA ARG A 228 17.71 24.59 24.23
C ARG A 228 19.00 23.95 23.70
N ASP A 229 18.86 23.30 22.55
CA ASP A 229 19.91 22.57 21.84
C ASP A 229 20.07 23.12 20.41
N PRO A 230 21.20 22.90 19.73
CA PRO A 230 21.33 23.24 18.31
C PRO A 230 20.43 22.38 17.44
N ASP A 231 20.15 22.88 16.21
CA ASP A 231 19.44 22.18 15.14
C ASP A 231 20.33 21.07 14.54
N GLN A 232 20.64 20.07 15.35
CA GLN A 232 21.48 18.93 15.02
C GLN A 232 21.02 17.70 15.79
N ASP A 233 21.17 16.52 15.17
CA ASP A 233 21.11 15.26 15.89
C ASP A 233 22.46 14.96 16.52
N LEU A 234 22.57 15.15 17.82
CA LEU A 234 23.79 14.91 18.59
C LEU A 234 23.86 13.49 19.21
N ASN A 235 22.80 12.69 19.01
CA ASN A 235 22.67 11.33 19.54
C ASN A 235 22.83 10.26 18.43
N GLY A 236 22.08 10.40 17.35
CA GLY A 236 22.03 9.46 16.23
C GLY A 236 20.73 8.67 16.13
N HIS A 237 19.97 8.57 17.24
CA HIS A 237 18.74 7.80 17.27
C HIS A 237 17.69 8.32 16.28
N GLY A 238 17.43 9.62 16.26
CA GLY A 238 16.45 10.21 15.32
C GLY A 238 16.91 10.13 13.84
N SER A 239 18.22 10.19 13.56
CA SER A 239 18.75 9.92 12.23
C SER A 239 18.49 8.48 11.81
N HIS A 240 18.70 7.50 12.69
CA HIS A 240 18.41 6.08 12.43
C HIS A 240 16.92 5.86 12.12
N VAL A 241 16.05 6.44 12.92
CA VAL A 241 14.60 6.43 12.72
C VAL A 241 14.22 7.02 11.36
N ALA A 242 14.74 8.21 11.02
CA ALA A 242 14.49 8.87 9.73
C ALA A 242 14.93 8.00 8.54
N GLY A 243 16.09 7.34 8.68
CA GLY A 243 16.60 6.44 7.67
C GLY A 243 15.73 5.22 7.44
N THR A 244 15.20 4.62 8.51
CA THR A 244 14.27 3.48 8.43
C THR A 244 12.94 3.89 7.78
N ILE A 245 12.49 5.13 7.95
CA ILE A 245 11.30 5.64 7.27
C ILE A 245 11.55 5.83 5.76
N ALA A 246 12.61 6.59 5.39
CA ALA A 246 12.65 7.20 4.05
C ALA A 246 14.02 7.22 3.35
N SER A 247 15.08 6.62 3.89
CA SER A 247 16.36 6.59 3.19
C SER A 247 16.32 5.68 1.95
N ARG A 248 17.21 5.96 1.01
CA ARG A 248 17.28 5.23 -0.25
C ARG A 248 17.56 3.74 -0.08
N ALA A 249 18.54 3.37 0.75
CA ALA A 249 18.95 1.97 0.95
C ALA A 249 18.26 1.28 2.14
N TYR A 250 17.78 2.02 3.14
CA TYR A 250 17.27 1.45 4.39
C TYR A 250 15.81 1.81 4.68
N GLY A 251 15.20 2.66 3.84
CA GLY A 251 13.88 3.23 4.08
C GLY A 251 12.76 2.44 3.43
N VAL A 252 11.64 2.34 4.12
CA VAL A 252 10.40 1.74 3.61
C VAL A 252 9.77 2.62 2.53
N ALA A 253 9.61 3.93 2.80
CA ALA A 253 8.99 4.92 1.91
C ALA A 253 10.05 5.77 1.22
N LYS A 254 10.73 5.22 0.23
CA LYS A 254 11.92 5.83 -0.40
C LYS A 254 11.69 7.20 -1.06
N ARG A 255 10.44 7.62 -1.23
CA ARG A 255 10.04 8.89 -1.83
C ARG A 255 9.45 9.90 -0.83
N ALA A 256 9.29 9.52 0.45
CA ALA A 256 8.77 10.41 1.47
C ALA A 256 9.79 11.50 1.86
N ASN A 257 9.28 12.65 2.29
CA ASN A 257 10.10 13.70 2.88
C ASN A 257 10.21 13.50 4.40
N ILE A 258 11.33 13.90 4.99
CA ILE A 258 11.57 13.88 6.43
C ILE A 258 11.52 15.30 7.00
N VAL A 259 10.83 15.45 8.12
CA VAL A 259 10.78 16.69 8.91
C VAL A 259 11.30 16.40 10.30
N ALA A 260 12.45 16.94 10.64
CA ALA A 260 13.06 16.76 11.96
C ALA A 260 12.34 17.58 13.03
N VAL A 261 11.84 16.92 14.08
CA VAL A 261 11.22 17.56 15.25
C VAL A 261 12.00 17.11 16.48
N LYS A 262 12.99 17.92 16.87
CA LYS A 262 13.87 17.60 18.00
C LYS A 262 13.19 17.93 19.33
N VAL A 263 12.92 16.90 20.10
CA VAL A 263 12.34 16.98 21.46
C VAL A 263 13.25 16.37 22.53
N LEU A 264 14.27 15.60 22.10
CA LEU A 264 15.25 14.97 22.98
C LEU A 264 16.64 15.58 22.76
N GLY A 265 17.41 15.69 23.84
CA GLY A 265 18.78 16.18 23.80
C GLY A 265 19.81 15.14 23.38
N ALA A 266 21.11 15.49 23.42
CA ALA A 266 22.23 14.64 23.03
C ALA A 266 22.29 13.31 23.82
N GLY A 267 21.81 13.29 25.06
CA GLY A 267 21.73 12.07 25.89
C GLY A 267 20.56 11.14 25.53
N GLY A 268 19.77 11.46 24.50
CA GLY A 268 18.59 10.67 24.12
C GLY A 268 17.41 10.82 25.07
N SER A 269 17.42 11.81 25.96
CA SER A 269 16.35 12.08 26.93
C SER A 269 15.80 13.50 26.81
N GLY A 270 14.58 13.72 27.27
CA GLY A 270 13.92 15.03 27.27
C GLY A 270 12.77 15.09 28.28
N SER A 271 12.18 16.25 28.44
CA SER A 271 11.02 16.41 29.29
C SER A 271 9.74 16.00 28.56
N MET A 272 8.76 15.46 29.28
CA MET A 272 7.45 15.14 28.74
C MET A 272 6.76 16.37 28.12
N SER A 273 6.97 17.55 28.70
CA SER A 273 6.44 18.81 28.17
C SER A 273 7.05 19.20 26.81
N ASP A 274 8.35 18.92 26.61
CA ASP A 274 9.00 19.16 25.32
C ASP A 274 8.45 18.19 24.25
N VAL A 275 8.18 16.94 24.63
CA VAL A 275 7.57 15.95 23.74
C VAL A 275 6.16 16.39 23.33
N VAL A 276 5.29 16.77 24.29
CA VAL A 276 3.94 17.29 24.01
C VAL A 276 4.00 18.53 23.10
N LYS A 277 4.95 19.44 23.32
CA LYS A 277 5.15 20.61 22.46
C LYS A 277 5.58 20.23 21.05
N GLY A 278 6.43 19.21 20.90
CA GLY A 278 6.82 18.66 19.60
C GLY A 278 5.65 18.05 18.85
N VAL A 279 4.78 17.31 19.53
CA VAL A 279 3.54 16.76 18.96
C VAL A 279 2.63 17.88 18.46
N ALA A 280 2.39 18.91 19.28
CA ALA A 280 1.56 20.05 18.90
C ALA A 280 2.12 20.77 17.65
N TRP A 281 3.44 21.02 17.62
CA TRP A 281 4.09 21.64 16.47
C TRP A 281 3.94 20.79 15.19
N ALA A 282 4.12 19.47 15.31
CA ALA A 282 3.97 18.56 14.16
C ALA A 282 2.53 18.54 13.64
N ALA A 283 1.53 18.54 14.53
CA ALA A 283 0.12 18.62 14.19
C ALA A 283 -0.22 19.92 13.45
N ASP A 284 0.20 21.08 13.98
CA ASP A 284 0.00 22.38 13.35
C ASP A 284 0.63 22.44 11.96
N SER A 285 1.87 21.92 11.82
CA SER A 285 2.58 21.88 10.54
C SER A 285 1.88 20.97 9.52
N ALA A 286 1.40 19.81 9.93
CA ALA A 286 0.65 18.89 9.09
C ALA A 286 -0.69 19.49 8.64
N ALA A 287 -1.42 20.12 9.55
CA ALA A 287 -2.67 20.82 9.26
C ALA A 287 -2.46 21.97 8.24
N GLU A 288 -1.34 22.69 8.34
CA GLU A 288 -0.99 23.71 7.35
C GLU A 288 -0.78 23.10 5.96
N GLN A 289 -0.06 21.97 5.83
CA GLN A 289 0.14 21.31 4.55
C GLN A 289 -1.19 20.81 3.95
N ALA A 290 -2.08 20.27 4.76
CA ALA A 290 -3.43 19.89 4.34
C ALA A 290 -4.25 21.11 3.85
N ASN A 291 -4.16 22.24 4.56
CA ASN A 291 -4.81 23.49 4.16
C ASN A 291 -4.22 24.06 2.85
N LEU A 292 -2.90 23.94 2.64
CA LEU A 292 -2.25 24.36 1.39
C LEU A 292 -2.71 23.49 0.22
N LYS A 293 -2.89 22.17 0.42
CA LYS A 293 -3.48 21.28 -0.57
C LYS A 293 -4.90 21.71 -0.92
N ALA A 294 -5.76 21.88 0.08
CA ALA A 294 -7.15 22.29 -0.12
C ALA A 294 -7.28 23.65 -0.84
N LYS A 295 -6.29 24.53 -0.71
CA LYS A 295 -6.18 25.81 -1.43
C LYS A 295 -5.49 25.69 -2.79
N GLY A 296 -5.13 24.50 -3.25
CA GLY A 296 -4.41 24.25 -4.50
C GLY A 296 -2.95 24.76 -4.51
N LYS A 297 -2.40 25.15 -3.36
CA LYS A 297 -1.02 25.65 -3.25
C LYS A 297 0.02 24.55 -3.10
N ASN A 298 -0.39 23.37 -2.58
CA ASN A 298 0.42 22.17 -2.51
C ASN A 298 -0.36 20.94 -3.03
N PRO A 299 -0.68 20.89 -4.33
CA PRO A 299 -1.55 19.83 -4.87
C PRO A 299 -0.93 18.43 -4.81
N LYS A 300 0.40 18.34 -4.68
CA LYS A 300 1.12 17.06 -4.59
C LYS A 300 1.12 16.46 -3.19
N HIS A 301 0.70 17.20 -2.16
CA HIS A 301 0.66 16.68 -0.80
C HIS A 301 -0.38 15.55 -0.69
N LYS A 302 0.04 14.39 -0.17
CA LYS A 302 -0.79 13.19 -0.05
C LYS A 302 -1.10 12.81 1.40
N GLY A 303 -0.50 13.50 2.36
CA GLY A 303 -0.72 13.28 3.78
C GLY A 303 0.55 13.47 4.61
N SER A 304 0.37 13.38 5.92
CA SER A 304 1.43 13.57 6.92
C SER A 304 1.44 12.42 7.90
N VAL A 305 2.64 11.91 8.22
CA VAL A 305 2.85 10.83 9.19
C VAL A 305 3.82 11.33 10.27
N ALA A 306 3.61 10.97 11.52
CA ALA A 306 4.56 11.20 12.60
C ALA A 306 5.04 9.88 13.18
N ASN A 307 6.31 9.84 13.55
CA ASN A 307 6.90 8.73 14.28
C ASN A 307 7.42 9.21 15.64
N MET A 308 7.06 8.48 16.69
CA MET A 308 7.62 8.65 18.03
C MET A 308 8.24 7.34 18.50
N SER A 309 9.56 7.24 18.31
CA SER A 309 10.38 6.13 18.80
C SER A 309 10.91 6.42 20.20
N LEU A 310 10.04 6.92 21.06
CA LEU A 310 10.35 7.32 22.43
C LEU A 310 9.16 6.97 23.34
N GLY A 311 9.38 7.00 24.63
CA GLY A 311 8.32 6.76 25.59
C GLY A 311 8.82 6.84 27.02
N GLY A 312 7.87 6.75 27.93
CA GLY A 312 8.11 6.77 29.36
C GLY A 312 6.95 6.14 30.12
N GLY A 313 6.92 6.33 31.43
CA GLY A 313 5.75 5.96 32.22
C GLY A 313 4.48 6.65 31.73
N LYS A 314 3.32 6.16 32.15
CA LYS A 314 2.00 6.67 31.73
C LYS A 314 1.87 8.19 31.91
N SER A 315 1.53 8.88 30.84
CA SER A 315 1.25 10.32 30.79
C SER A 315 -0.04 10.57 30.00
N GLN A 316 -1.10 10.92 30.71
CA GLN A 316 -2.38 11.23 30.06
C GLN A 316 -2.26 12.43 29.10
N ALA A 317 -1.49 13.44 29.47
CA ALA A 317 -1.30 14.63 28.63
C ALA A 317 -0.62 14.31 27.30
N LEU A 318 0.31 13.34 27.27
CA LEU A 318 0.94 12.92 26.03
C LEU A 318 -0.02 12.07 25.17
N ASP A 319 -0.76 11.14 25.78
CA ASP A 319 -1.73 10.33 25.05
C ASP A 319 -2.83 11.21 24.45
N ASP A 320 -3.38 12.16 25.22
CA ASP A 320 -4.40 13.10 24.73
C ASP A 320 -3.85 14.00 23.61
N ALA A 321 -2.59 14.42 23.68
CA ALA A 321 -1.97 15.23 22.63
C ALA A 321 -1.80 14.44 21.32
N VAL A 322 -1.41 13.16 21.41
CA VAL A 322 -1.29 12.27 20.26
C VAL A 322 -2.67 11.99 19.67
N ASP A 323 -3.66 11.66 20.50
CA ASP A 323 -5.02 11.38 20.03
C ASP A 323 -5.64 12.61 19.35
N ALA A 324 -5.46 13.82 19.91
CA ALA A 324 -5.90 15.07 19.29
C ALA A 324 -5.23 15.33 17.93
N ALA A 325 -3.92 15.08 17.83
CA ALA A 325 -3.19 15.22 16.57
C ALA A 325 -3.65 14.21 15.50
N VAL A 326 -4.03 13.00 15.92
CA VAL A 326 -4.63 11.97 15.03
C VAL A 326 -6.01 12.41 14.57
N ASP A 327 -6.84 12.94 15.45
CA ASP A 327 -8.17 13.48 15.10
C ASP A 327 -8.07 14.65 14.10
N ASP A 328 -7.00 15.44 14.16
CA ASP A 328 -6.68 16.50 13.20
C ASP A 328 -6.06 15.99 11.88
N GLY A 329 -5.89 14.68 11.71
CA GLY A 329 -5.49 14.06 10.44
C GLY A 329 -4.01 13.69 10.33
N LEU A 330 -3.21 13.81 11.40
CA LEU A 330 -1.82 13.36 11.43
C LEU A 330 -1.74 11.88 11.81
N HIS A 331 -1.22 11.04 10.91
CA HIS A 331 -1.04 9.62 11.17
C HIS A 331 0.12 9.38 12.12
N PHE A 332 -0.08 8.62 13.21
CA PHE A 332 0.96 8.36 14.21
C PHE A 332 1.36 6.90 14.28
N ALA A 333 2.67 6.62 14.26
CA ALA A 333 3.28 5.35 14.67
C ALA A 333 4.13 5.58 15.92
N VAL A 334 3.96 4.74 16.95
CA VAL A 334 4.63 4.88 18.22
C VAL A 334 5.23 3.55 18.69
N ALA A 335 6.38 3.61 19.36
CA ALA A 335 7.03 2.44 19.93
C ALA A 335 6.26 1.89 21.13
N ALA A 336 6.10 0.55 21.22
CA ALA A 336 5.43 -0.10 22.35
C ALA A 336 6.23 -0.03 23.68
N GLY A 337 7.55 0.16 23.60
CA GLY A 337 8.49 0.13 24.73
C GLY A 337 9.31 -1.17 24.78
N ASN A 338 10.40 -1.17 25.58
CA ASN A 338 11.44 -2.20 25.54
C ASN A 338 11.65 -2.94 26.89
N ASP A 339 10.64 -2.96 27.76
CA ASP A 339 10.75 -3.52 29.12
C ASP A 339 10.13 -4.92 29.26
N ASN A 340 9.74 -5.54 28.13
CA ASN A 340 9.02 -6.82 28.12
C ASN A 340 7.79 -6.83 29.06
N ARG A 341 6.97 -5.77 28.98
CA ARG A 341 5.82 -5.51 29.86
C ARG A 341 4.57 -5.13 29.04
N ASP A 342 3.44 -4.94 29.72
CA ASP A 342 2.21 -4.45 29.09
C ASP A 342 2.38 -3.01 28.58
N ALA A 343 2.28 -2.84 27.27
CA ALA A 343 2.42 -1.55 26.59
C ALA A 343 1.39 -0.50 27.05
N CYS A 344 0.23 -0.92 27.60
CA CYS A 344 -0.80 -0.01 28.10
C CYS A 344 -0.35 0.80 29.33
N ALA A 345 0.75 0.40 29.99
CA ALA A 345 1.34 1.14 31.12
C ALA A 345 2.29 2.26 30.67
N TYR A 346 2.50 2.44 29.38
CA TYR A 346 3.46 3.39 28.81
C TYR A 346 2.75 4.41 27.91
N SER A 347 3.32 5.62 27.82
CA SER A 347 2.91 6.66 26.87
C SER A 347 4.08 7.01 25.95
N PRO A 348 3.83 7.19 24.63
CA PRO A 348 2.52 7.26 23.96
C PRO A 348 1.93 5.90 23.51
N ALA A 349 2.52 4.76 23.92
CA ALA A 349 2.05 3.41 23.51
C ALA A 349 0.57 3.14 23.87
N ALA A 350 0.01 3.86 24.85
CA ALA A 350 -1.40 3.73 25.27
C ALA A 350 -2.35 4.73 24.58
N ALA A 351 -1.87 5.60 23.67
CA ALA A 351 -2.71 6.48 22.88
C ALA A 351 -3.51 5.65 21.87
N VAL A 352 -4.84 5.80 21.85
CA VAL A 352 -5.75 4.92 21.09
C VAL A 352 -5.70 5.22 19.57
N GLY A 353 -5.51 6.48 19.23
CA GLY A 353 -5.46 6.94 17.83
C GLY A 353 -4.18 6.51 17.12
N ALA A 354 -3.06 6.40 17.82
CA ALA A 354 -1.79 6.01 17.25
C ALA A 354 -1.76 4.51 16.88
N ILE A 355 -0.82 4.16 15.99
CA ILE A 355 -0.47 2.75 15.70
C ILE A 355 0.68 2.38 16.63
N THR A 356 0.42 1.55 17.63
CA THR A 356 1.42 1.10 18.59
C THR A 356 2.12 -0.15 18.10
N VAL A 357 3.46 -0.10 18.02
CA VAL A 357 4.28 -1.07 17.29
C VAL A 357 5.17 -1.87 18.22
N GLY A 358 4.98 -3.19 18.22
CA GLY A 358 5.88 -4.16 18.85
C GLY A 358 7.03 -4.54 17.92
N ALA A 359 8.16 -4.99 18.48
CA ALA A 359 9.33 -5.42 17.73
C ALA A 359 9.32 -6.92 17.43
N SER A 360 9.63 -7.30 16.17
CA SER A 360 9.85 -8.68 15.75
C SER A 360 11.31 -8.93 15.38
N THR A 361 11.67 -10.22 15.33
CA THR A 361 12.99 -10.72 14.88
C THR A 361 12.91 -11.26 13.45
N ILE A 362 14.07 -11.56 12.85
CA ILE A 362 14.16 -12.21 11.54
C ILE A 362 13.58 -13.64 11.54
N GLY A 363 13.50 -14.28 12.72
CA GLY A 363 12.91 -15.60 12.90
C GLY A 363 11.38 -15.58 13.07
N ASP A 364 10.74 -14.44 12.90
CA ASP A 364 9.30 -14.24 13.15
C ASP A 364 8.90 -14.47 14.62
N ASP A 365 9.77 -14.13 15.56
CA ASP A 365 9.46 -14.09 16.98
C ASP A 365 9.23 -12.63 17.41
N ARG A 366 8.47 -12.41 18.50
CA ARG A 366 8.53 -11.13 19.21
C ARG A 366 9.94 -10.96 19.79
N ALA A 367 10.56 -9.81 19.60
CA ALA A 367 11.84 -9.52 20.22
C ALA A 367 11.69 -9.59 21.76
N TYR A 368 12.67 -10.18 22.43
CA TYR A 368 12.62 -10.50 23.88
C TYR A 368 12.36 -9.27 24.76
N PHE A 369 12.83 -8.11 24.34
CA PHE A 369 12.62 -6.84 25.05
C PHE A 369 11.28 -6.19 24.74
N SER A 370 10.63 -6.51 23.62
CA SER A 370 9.44 -5.79 23.17
C SER A 370 8.30 -5.86 24.17
N ASN A 371 7.73 -4.72 24.49
CA ASN A 371 6.45 -4.68 25.18
C ASN A 371 5.37 -5.35 24.36
N PHE A 372 4.30 -5.81 25.02
CA PHE A 372 3.22 -6.61 24.47
C PHE A 372 1.86 -6.18 25.03
N GLY A 373 0.80 -6.88 24.72
CA GLY A 373 -0.52 -6.65 25.27
C GLY A 373 -1.48 -5.96 24.31
N LYS A 374 -2.69 -5.67 24.82
CA LYS A 374 -3.82 -5.19 24.00
C LYS A 374 -3.62 -3.79 23.38
N CYS A 375 -2.66 -3.01 23.89
CA CYS A 375 -2.34 -1.71 23.35
C CYS A 375 -1.35 -1.79 22.16
N VAL A 376 -0.78 -2.95 21.87
CA VAL A 376 -0.02 -3.17 20.65
C VAL A 376 -1.00 -3.44 19.50
N ASP A 377 -0.87 -2.73 18.39
CA ASP A 377 -1.72 -2.90 17.20
C ASP A 377 -1.09 -3.86 16.18
N ILE A 378 0.23 -3.81 16.01
CA ILE A 378 0.95 -4.53 14.97
C ILE A 378 2.43 -4.72 15.38
N PHE A 379 3.08 -5.74 14.83
CA PHE A 379 4.52 -5.94 14.97
C PHE A 379 5.25 -5.59 13.67
N ALA A 380 6.49 -5.11 13.83
CA ALA A 380 7.39 -4.82 12.71
C ALA A 380 8.83 -5.19 13.08
N PRO A 381 9.76 -5.34 12.11
CA PRO A 381 11.17 -5.61 12.35
C PRO A 381 11.81 -4.63 13.33
N GLY A 382 12.40 -5.13 14.42
CA GLY A 382 12.97 -4.30 15.46
C GLY A 382 14.31 -4.78 16.05
N LEU A 383 14.79 -5.98 15.71
CA LEU A 383 16.05 -6.51 16.19
C LEU A 383 17.14 -6.37 15.11
N ASN A 384 18.30 -5.77 15.44
CA ASN A 384 19.43 -5.59 14.52
C ASN A 384 19.01 -4.88 13.22
N ILE A 385 18.43 -3.70 13.34
CA ILE A 385 17.99 -2.89 12.22
C ILE A 385 19.08 -1.93 11.79
N ARG A 386 19.53 -2.06 10.55
CA ARG A 386 20.52 -1.19 9.93
C ARG A 386 19.87 0.04 9.32
N SER A 387 20.41 1.23 9.63
CA SER A 387 19.95 2.49 9.07
C SER A 387 21.07 3.54 9.13
N ILE A 388 20.78 4.77 8.66
CA ILE A 388 21.73 5.88 8.68
C ILE A 388 22.06 6.33 10.11
N TRP A 389 23.18 7.05 10.28
CA TRP A 389 23.64 7.53 11.57
C TRP A 389 24.13 8.98 11.49
N ASN A 390 24.45 9.58 12.67
CA ASN A 390 24.81 11.01 12.78
C ASN A 390 26.31 11.31 12.74
N THR A 391 27.20 10.33 12.80
CA THR A 391 28.66 10.56 12.86
C THR A 391 29.29 11.04 11.56
N GLY A 392 28.51 11.13 10.50
CA GLY A 392 28.89 11.66 9.19
C GLY A 392 27.78 11.42 8.17
N ASN A 393 27.88 12.11 7.02
CA ASN A 393 26.82 12.08 5.99
C ASN A 393 26.72 10.77 5.19
N GLN A 394 27.54 9.76 5.52
CA GLN A 394 27.50 8.41 4.95
C GLN A 394 27.51 7.33 6.04
N SER A 395 27.43 7.73 7.31
CA SER A 395 27.52 6.80 8.42
C SER A 395 26.25 5.98 8.61
N VAL A 396 26.43 4.72 8.96
CA VAL A 396 25.33 3.78 9.24
C VAL A 396 25.57 3.11 10.60
N ASN A 397 24.50 2.63 11.21
CA ASN A 397 24.57 1.87 12.45
C ASN A 397 23.46 0.82 12.48
N SER A 398 23.67 -0.26 13.25
CA SER A 398 22.68 -1.31 13.51
C SER A 398 22.33 -1.29 14.99
N ILE A 399 21.07 -1.05 15.30
CA ILE A 399 20.56 -1.02 16.68
C ILE A 399 19.21 -1.76 16.77
N SER A 400 18.79 -2.05 18.00
CA SER A 400 17.57 -2.83 18.28
C SER A 400 16.62 -2.06 19.19
N GLY A 401 15.33 -2.29 19.02
CA GLY A 401 14.28 -1.69 19.86
C GLY A 401 12.94 -1.63 19.15
N THR A 402 11.87 -1.45 19.90
CA THR A 402 10.57 -1.03 19.34
C THR A 402 10.69 0.35 18.68
N SER A 403 11.73 1.11 19.04
CA SER A 403 12.16 2.34 18.37
C SER A 403 12.57 2.16 16.92
N MET A 404 12.95 0.93 16.50
CA MET A 404 13.28 0.58 15.12
C MET A 404 12.10 -0.08 14.42
N ALA A 405 11.20 -0.70 15.17
CA ALA A 405 9.95 -1.26 14.64
C ALA A 405 8.94 -0.15 14.25
N SER A 406 8.77 0.86 15.11
CA SER A 406 7.88 1.99 14.87
C SER A 406 8.15 2.72 13.54
N PRO A 407 9.39 3.08 13.17
CA PRO A 407 9.65 3.74 11.89
C PRO A 407 9.41 2.85 10.67
N HIS A 408 9.44 1.50 10.76
CA HIS A 408 8.96 0.65 9.68
C HIS A 408 7.46 0.89 9.44
N ILE A 409 6.67 1.07 10.49
CA ILE A 409 5.23 1.34 10.39
C ILE A 409 4.97 2.78 9.93
N ALA A 410 5.70 3.77 10.44
CA ALA A 410 5.60 5.15 9.93
C ALA A 410 5.97 5.22 8.45
N GLY A 411 7.03 4.51 8.06
CA GLY A 411 7.42 4.36 6.65
C GLY A 411 6.35 3.63 5.84
N LEU A 412 5.75 2.57 6.36
CA LEU A 412 4.66 1.86 5.68
C LEU A 412 3.42 2.74 5.53
N ALA A 413 3.06 3.52 6.54
CA ALA A 413 1.99 4.51 6.45
C ALA A 413 2.28 5.55 5.36
N ALA A 414 3.49 6.12 5.35
CA ALA A 414 3.91 7.05 4.31
C ALA A 414 3.93 6.39 2.92
N TYR A 415 4.43 5.16 2.82
CA TYR A 415 4.44 4.37 1.59
C TYR A 415 3.03 4.21 1.01
N LEU A 416 2.09 3.75 1.82
CA LEU A 416 0.70 3.53 1.40
C LEU A 416 0.01 4.83 1.00
N LEU A 417 0.18 5.92 1.75
CA LEU A 417 -0.36 7.25 1.40
C LEU A 417 0.16 7.76 0.04
N GLY A 418 1.37 7.35 -0.36
CA GLY A 418 1.96 7.66 -1.67
C GLY A 418 1.30 6.92 -2.83
N THR A 419 0.58 5.82 -2.60
CA THR A 419 0.00 4.94 -3.62
C THR A 419 -1.34 5.42 -4.17
N GLU A 420 -1.75 4.85 -5.29
CA GLU A 420 -3.08 5.12 -5.88
C GLU A 420 -4.22 4.56 -5.03
N TRP A 421 -3.95 3.49 -4.25
CA TRP A 421 -4.92 2.96 -3.30
C TRP A 421 -5.39 4.04 -2.32
N ALA A 422 -4.46 4.77 -1.68
CA ALA A 422 -4.81 5.81 -0.73
C ALA A 422 -5.58 6.97 -1.37
N ALA A 423 -5.22 7.36 -2.59
CA ALA A 423 -5.95 8.40 -3.32
C ALA A 423 -7.40 7.98 -3.60
N LYS A 424 -7.62 6.71 -3.97
CA LYS A 424 -8.97 6.17 -4.15
C LYS A 424 -9.72 6.08 -2.83
N ALA A 425 -9.10 5.53 -1.79
CA ALA A 425 -9.73 5.38 -0.47
C ALA A 425 -10.13 6.74 0.13
N ALA A 426 -9.28 7.77 0.00
CA ALA A 426 -9.57 9.13 0.41
C ALA A 426 -10.78 9.71 -0.35
N LYS A 427 -10.85 9.49 -1.65
CA LYS A 427 -12.00 9.93 -2.46
C LYS A 427 -13.29 9.23 -2.04
N ASP A 428 -13.24 7.92 -1.81
CA ASP A 428 -14.41 7.14 -1.39
C ASP A 428 -14.89 7.59 0.00
N GLU A 429 -13.96 7.87 0.93
CA GLU A 429 -14.26 8.45 2.25
C GLU A 429 -14.92 9.82 2.14
N ALA A 430 -14.39 10.71 1.29
CA ALA A 430 -14.98 12.03 1.05
C ALA A 430 -16.41 11.96 0.49
N LEU A 431 -16.66 11.03 -0.44
CA LEU A 431 -18.00 10.82 -1.01
C LEU A 431 -18.98 10.28 0.04
N ALA A 432 -18.55 9.39 0.92
CA ALA A 432 -19.35 8.89 2.04
C ALA A 432 -19.73 10.02 3.00
N LEU A 433 -18.76 10.86 3.39
CA LEU A 433 -19.00 12.03 4.25
C LEU A 433 -19.97 13.03 3.62
N GLN A 434 -19.89 13.25 2.31
CA GLN A 434 -20.83 14.11 1.59
C GLN A 434 -22.25 13.53 1.56
N ALA A 435 -22.39 12.22 1.36
CA ALA A 435 -23.68 11.54 1.38
C ALA A 435 -24.33 11.59 2.77
N GLU A 436 -23.57 11.36 3.84
CA GLU A 436 -24.04 11.50 5.22
C GLU A 436 -24.48 12.93 5.55
N ALA A 437 -23.69 13.93 5.12
CA ALA A 437 -24.05 15.34 5.31
C ALA A 437 -25.35 15.72 4.59
N GLN A 438 -25.58 15.20 3.37
CA GLN A 438 -26.83 15.41 2.63
C GLN A 438 -28.03 14.74 3.30
N ALA A 439 -27.86 13.49 3.78
CA ALA A 439 -28.89 12.77 4.50
C ALA A 439 -29.27 13.47 5.82
N SER A 440 -28.30 13.95 6.58
CA SER A 440 -28.52 14.68 7.84
C SER A 440 -29.18 16.03 7.62
N THR A 441 -28.86 16.74 6.53
CA THR A 441 -29.51 18.04 6.19
C THR A 441 -31.00 17.84 5.81
N SER A 442 -31.29 16.73 5.12
CA SER A 442 -32.66 16.34 4.80
C SER A 442 -33.48 15.99 6.05
N PHE A 443 -32.87 15.39 7.05
CA PHE A 443 -33.48 15.03 8.34
C PHE A 443 -33.61 16.23 9.29
N ALA A 444 -32.60 17.12 9.33
CA ALA A 444 -32.56 18.30 10.20
C ALA A 444 -33.62 19.38 9.78
N THR A 445 -33.95 19.51 8.49
CA THR A 445 -35.03 20.35 7.99
C THR A 445 -36.40 19.87 8.50
N SER A 446 -36.51 18.61 8.90
CA SER A 446 -37.78 18.09 9.49
C SER A 446 -37.85 18.19 11.02
N LEU A 447 -36.76 18.41 11.76
CA LEU A 447 -36.74 18.36 13.24
C LEU A 447 -36.02 19.51 13.96
N GLY A 448 -35.44 20.48 13.28
CA GLY A 448 -34.93 21.72 13.89
C GLY A 448 -33.81 21.55 14.93
N GLN A 449 -32.99 20.48 14.87
CA GLN A 449 -31.88 20.26 15.82
C GLN A 449 -30.54 20.22 15.15
N ILE A 450 -29.64 21.10 15.62
CA ILE A 450 -28.22 21.12 15.24
C ILE A 450 -27.53 19.98 16.01
N ALA A 451 -27.14 18.94 15.30
CA ALA A 451 -26.32 17.86 15.86
C ALA A 451 -24.83 18.25 15.88
N PHE A 452 -24.21 18.03 17.01
CA PHE A 452 -22.82 18.35 17.34
C PHE A 452 -21.83 17.51 16.53
N GLY A 453 -20.79 18.12 15.98
CA GLY A 453 -19.43 17.58 16.05
C GLY A 453 -18.78 17.07 14.77
N GLN A 454 -19.42 16.96 13.60
CA GLN A 454 -18.70 16.71 12.35
C GLN A 454 -18.91 17.87 11.38
N ARG A 455 -17.80 18.58 11.05
CA ARG A 455 -17.86 19.60 10.00
C ARG A 455 -18.06 18.90 8.66
N PRO A 456 -19.10 19.24 7.90
CA PRO A 456 -19.27 18.67 6.56
C PRO A 456 -18.05 19.02 5.71
N PHE A 457 -17.49 18.04 5.03
CA PHE A 457 -16.41 18.25 4.07
C PHE A 457 -16.94 19.16 2.93
N VAL A 458 -16.39 20.38 2.85
CA VAL A 458 -16.81 21.43 1.88
C VAL A 458 -15.90 21.45 0.64
N GLY A 459 -14.90 20.56 0.56
CA GLY A 459 -13.93 20.49 -0.53
C GLY A 459 -14.37 19.58 -1.68
N LYS A 460 -13.52 19.53 -2.70
CA LYS A 460 -13.68 18.54 -3.76
C LYS A 460 -13.16 17.18 -3.25
N PRO A 461 -13.81 16.04 -3.60
CA PRO A 461 -13.38 14.72 -3.15
C PRO A 461 -11.90 14.38 -3.48
N GLU A 462 -11.37 14.90 -4.57
CA GLU A 462 -9.96 14.74 -4.96
C GLU A 462 -8.96 15.48 -4.07
N ASP A 463 -9.39 16.45 -3.28
CA ASP A 463 -8.55 17.21 -2.35
C ASP A 463 -8.55 16.62 -0.93
N HIS A 464 -9.41 15.61 -0.68
CA HIS A 464 -9.48 14.92 0.61
C HIS A 464 -8.21 14.10 0.86
N LEU A 465 -7.74 14.12 2.11
CA LEU A 465 -6.66 13.26 2.59
C LEU A 465 -7.27 12.07 3.34
N LEU A 466 -6.69 10.88 3.16
CA LEU A 466 -7.16 9.68 3.85
C LEU A 466 -7.04 9.86 5.37
N SER A 467 -8.09 9.50 6.11
CA SER A 467 -8.09 9.63 7.56
C SER A 467 -7.14 8.64 8.25
N PRO A 468 -6.56 9.00 9.42
CA PRO A 468 -5.71 8.10 10.19
C PRO A 468 -6.41 6.79 10.57
N LYS A 469 -7.68 6.86 10.89
CA LYS A 469 -8.49 5.69 11.25
C LYS A 469 -8.64 4.71 10.08
N ALA A 470 -8.88 5.21 8.88
CA ALA A 470 -9.00 4.37 7.68
C ALA A 470 -7.67 3.72 7.32
N LEU A 471 -6.56 4.47 7.39
CA LEU A 471 -5.22 3.92 7.13
C LEU A 471 -4.80 2.90 8.20
N LYS A 472 -4.98 3.19 9.50
CA LYS A 472 -4.69 2.24 10.60
C LYS A 472 -5.43 0.94 10.40
N LYS A 473 -6.73 1.00 10.11
CA LYS A 473 -7.56 -0.18 9.82
C LYS A 473 -6.98 -0.98 8.66
N HIS A 474 -6.69 -0.33 7.55
CA HIS A 474 -6.14 -0.99 6.37
C HIS A 474 -4.79 -1.65 6.64
N MET A 475 -3.87 -0.99 7.34
CA MET A 475 -2.55 -1.55 7.67
C MET A 475 -2.65 -2.81 8.53
N ILE A 476 -3.62 -2.86 9.45
CA ILE A 476 -3.90 -4.06 10.26
C ILE A 476 -4.49 -5.17 9.38
N GLU A 477 -5.43 -4.84 8.49
CA GLU A 477 -6.08 -5.80 7.58
C GLU A 477 -5.11 -6.43 6.57
N ILE A 478 -4.20 -5.65 5.98
CA ILE A 478 -3.18 -6.18 5.07
C ILE A 478 -2.03 -6.87 5.79
N GLY A 479 -1.86 -6.70 7.08
CA GLY A 479 -0.83 -7.37 7.88
C GLY A 479 -0.90 -8.89 7.74
N THR A 480 0.23 -9.57 7.98
CA THR A 480 0.32 -11.03 7.90
C THR A 480 -0.06 -11.64 9.26
N PRO A 481 -1.22 -12.31 9.37
CA PRO A 481 -1.69 -12.82 10.65
C PRO A 481 -1.03 -14.16 11.01
N LYS A 482 -0.86 -14.39 12.33
CA LYS A 482 -0.49 -15.68 12.93
C LYS A 482 0.86 -16.26 12.48
N VAL A 483 1.80 -15.39 12.11
CA VAL A 483 3.16 -15.81 11.71
C VAL A 483 4.18 -15.65 12.82
N LEU A 484 3.88 -14.85 13.85
CA LEU A 484 4.79 -14.60 14.95
C LEU A 484 4.64 -15.63 16.06
N SER A 485 5.74 -15.97 16.71
CA SER A 485 5.76 -16.72 17.97
C SER A 485 6.03 -15.79 19.16
N ASP A 486 5.76 -16.27 20.36
CA ASP A 486 6.00 -15.60 21.65
C ASP A 486 5.49 -14.15 21.78
N ILE A 487 4.33 -13.86 21.18
CA ILE A 487 3.79 -12.49 21.04
C ILE A 487 3.42 -11.81 22.37
N GLY A 488 3.40 -12.54 23.49
CA GLY A 488 2.90 -12.06 24.79
C GLY A 488 1.37 -12.05 24.88
N VAL A 489 0.88 -12.12 26.11
CA VAL A 489 -0.56 -12.24 26.40
C VAL A 489 -1.31 -10.98 25.95
N GLY A 490 -2.40 -11.17 25.21
CA GLY A 490 -3.29 -10.09 24.77
C GLY A 490 -2.83 -9.32 23.54
N SER A 491 -1.65 -9.62 22.98
CA SER A 491 -1.16 -8.98 21.76
C SER A 491 -1.85 -9.54 20.51
N PRO A 492 -2.07 -8.71 19.47
CA PRO A 492 -2.45 -9.22 18.17
C PRO A 492 -1.27 -9.95 17.52
N ASN A 493 -1.51 -11.08 16.87
CA ASN A 493 -0.48 -11.75 16.08
C ASN A 493 -0.57 -11.27 14.64
N ILE A 494 -0.09 -10.07 14.39
CA ILE A 494 -0.11 -9.42 13.07
C ILE A 494 1.26 -8.81 12.81
N LEU A 495 1.93 -9.28 11.76
CA LEU A 495 3.19 -8.72 11.28
C LEU A 495 2.95 -7.79 10.10
N SER A 496 3.62 -6.66 10.06
CA SER A 496 3.50 -5.65 9.01
C SER A 496 3.79 -6.20 7.61
N PHE A 497 3.03 -5.72 6.63
CA PHE A 497 3.17 -6.09 5.23
C PHE A 497 2.84 -4.87 4.34
N ASN A 498 3.61 -4.68 3.26
CA ASN A 498 3.47 -3.51 2.39
C ASN A 498 2.47 -3.69 1.24
N ASP A 499 1.65 -4.75 1.30
CA ASP A 499 0.64 -5.11 0.29
C ASP A 499 1.20 -5.38 -1.12
N TRP A 500 2.52 -5.56 -1.22
CA TRP A 500 3.12 -5.93 -2.50
C TRP A 500 2.74 -7.37 -2.88
N THR A 501 2.25 -7.55 -4.09
CA THR A 501 1.91 -8.86 -4.64
C THR A 501 2.57 -9.05 -6.00
N PRO A 502 3.25 -10.19 -6.27
CA PRO A 502 3.86 -10.43 -7.56
C PRO A 502 2.81 -10.44 -8.68
N ALA A 503 3.14 -9.81 -9.82
CA ALA A 503 2.35 -9.99 -11.03
C ALA A 503 2.33 -11.49 -11.38
N LYS A 504 1.15 -12.06 -11.68
CA LYS A 504 1.07 -13.44 -12.17
C LYS A 504 1.98 -13.57 -13.38
N LYS A 505 2.97 -14.49 -13.35
CA LYS A 505 3.52 -15.06 -14.57
C LYS A 505 2.35 -15.68 -15.31
N GLY A 506 2.02 -15.16 -16.50
CA GLY A 506 1.00 -15.76 -17.33
C GLY A 506 1.35 -17.25 -17.49
N ASP A 507 0.37 -18.13 -17.25
CA ASP A 507 0.45 -19.56 -17.53
C ASP A 507 0.60 -19.77 -19.04
N ASN A 508 1.82 -19.60 -19.54
CA ASN A 508 2.26 -19.99 -20.85
C ASN A 508 3.45 -20.94 -20.71
N ASP A 509 3.39 -21.87 -19.77
CA ASP A 509 4.30 -23.01 -19.74
C ASP A 509 3.53 -24.31 -20.02
N SER A 510 3.01 -24.40 -21.28
CA SER A 510 2.73 -25.68 -21.91
C SER A 510 3.91 -26.03 -22.81
N SER A 511 5.08 -26.27 -22.23
CA SER A 511 6.19 -26.91 -22.93
C SER A 511 6.36 -28.34 -22.41
N ALA A 512 5.73 -29.25 -23.11
CA ALA A 512 6.22 -30.63 -23.21
C ALA A 512 7.69 -30.61 -23.69
N PRO A 513 8.55 -31.52 -23.23
CA PRO A 513 9.98 -31.49 -23.54
C PRO A 513 10.23 -31.75 -25.03
N SER A 514 10.54 -30.72 -25.77
CA SER A 514 11.05 -30.87 -27.13
C SER A 514 12.56 -31.09 -27.12
N LYS A 515 12.98 -32.18 -27.74
CA LYS A 515 14.36 -32.56 -28.03
C LYS A 515 15.18 -31.37 -28.54
N LYS A 516 16.40 -31.23 -28.02
CA LYS A 516 17.44 -30.30 -28.47
C LYS A 516 17.68 -30.45 -29.98
N PRO A 517 17.81 -29.36 -30.73
CA PRO A 517 18.55 -29.37 -31.98
C PRO A 517 20.01 -28.98 -31.68
N GLU A 518 20.94 -29.84 -32.06
CA GLU A 518 22.35 -29.49 -32.17
C GLU A 518 22.51 -28.48 -33.31
N GLY A 519 22.93 -27.28 -32.97
CA GLY A 519 23.29 -26.22 -33.92
C GLY A 519 24.42 -25.41 -33.32
N LYS A 520 25.62 -25.63 -33.86
CA LYS A 520 26.85 -24.88 -33.53
C LYS A 520 26.65 -23.39 -33.85
N TRP A 521 26.59 -22.53 -32.83
CA TRP A 521 26.92 -21.11 -32.95
C TRP A 521 28.17 -20.84 -32.15
N ARG A 522 29.21 -20.38 -32.86
CA ARG A 522 30.45 -19.86 -32.30
C ARG A 522 30.15 -18.45 -31.81
N PHE A 523 30.16 -18.22 -30.51
CA PHE A 523 30.36 -16.89 -29.95
C PHE A 523 31.81 -16.82 -29.44
N GLU A 524 32.49 -15.77 -29.89
CA GLU A 524 33.77 -15.38 -29.37
C GLU A 524 33.58 -15.02 -27.89
N LYS A 525 34.43 -15.59 -27.05
CA LYS A 525 34.52 -15.26 -25.64
C LYS A 525 35.07 -13.85 -25.52
N GLU A 526 34.24 -12.92 -25.09
CA GLU A 526 34.69 -11.82 -24.25
C GLU A 526 34.59 -12.32 -22.81
N GLU A 527 35.74 -12.56 -22.24
CA GLU A 527 35.94 -12.74 -20.80
C GLU A 527 35.65 -11.38 -20.13
N GLN A 528 34.46 -11.20 -19.57
CA GLN A 528 34.22 -10.21 -18.53
C GLN A 528 33.51 -10.87 -17.38
N ALA A 529 34.34 -11.14 -16.40
CA ALA A 529 34.21 -10.98 -14.96
C ALA A 529 32.97 -11.59 -14.30
N ASP A 530 33.19 -12.73 -13.76
CA ASP A 530 32.47 -13.33 -12.64
C ASP A 530 33.02 -12.77 -11.30
N GLU A 531 33.19 -11.45 -11.23
CA GLU A 531 33.67 -10.75 -10.02
C GLU A 531 32.50 -10.35 -9.09
N SER A 532 31.24 -10.42 -9.55
CA SER A 532 30.10 -9.93 -8.80
C SER A 532 29.49 -10.96 -7.82
N THR A 533 29.68 -12.24 -8.05
CA THR A 533 29.10 -13.29 -7.17
C THR A 533 30.02 -13.66 -6.02
N GLU A 534 31.33 -13.61 -6.19
CA GLU A 534 32.29 -13.83 -5.09
C GLU A 534 32.34 -12.62 -4.14
N ASP A 535 32.20 -11.39 -4.65
CA ASP A 535 32.16 -10.17 -3.84
C ASP A 535 30.86 -10.08 -3.03
N LEU A 536 29.74 -10.47 -3.61
CA LEU A 536 28.46 -10.59 -2.89
C LEU A 536 28.49 -11.67 -1.81
N ALA A 537 29.11 -12.81 -2.09
CA ALA A 537 29.23 -13.89 -1.12
C ALA A 537 30.18 -13.52 0.03
N SER A 538 31.30 -12.82 -0.26
CA SER A 538 32.21 -12.33 0.76
C SER A 538 31.61 -11.28 1.66
N THR A 539 30.89 -10.31 1.09
CA THR A 539 30.14 -9.28 1.84
C THR A 539 29.05 -9.90 2.73
N LEU A 540 28.39 -10.95 2.25
CA LEU A 540 27.36 -11.67 3.01
C LEU A 540 27.98 -12.45 4.20
N VAL A 541 29.12 -13.08 3.97
CA VAL A 541 29.84 -13.80 5.04
C VAL A 541 30.39 -12.84 6.08
N GLU A 542 30.88 -11.65 5.69
CA GLU A 542 31.28 -10.60 6.63
C GLU A 542 30.08 -10.08 7.44
N GLN A 543 28.94 -9.82 6.81
CA GLN A 543 27.72 -9.39 7.52
C GLN A 543 27.24 -10.44 8.53
N LEU A 544 27.22 -11.71 8.15
CA LEU A 544 26.86 -12.81 9.06
C LEU A 544 27.86 -12.98 10.20
N GLN A 545 29.15 -12.73 9.96
CA GLN A 545 30.19 -12.78 10.99
C GLN A 545 30.09 -11.60 11.96
N GLU A 546 29.76 -10.39 11.47
CA GLU A 546 29.46 -9.23 12.32
C GLU A 546 28.20 -9.45 13.17
N GLU A 547 27.13 -9.96 12.59
CA GLU A 547 25.90 -10.26 13.33
C GLU A 547 26.13 -11.34 14.41
N LEU A 548 26.89 -12.38 14.09
CA LEU A 548 27.27 -13.39 15.06
C LEU A 548 28.20 -12.85 16.16
N ALA A 549 29.06 -11.89 15.84
CA ALA A 549 29.95 -11.27 16.82
C ALA A 549 29.15 -10.37 17.79
N VAL A 550 28.18 -9.60 17.29
CA VAL A 550 27.26 -8.79 18.09
C VAL A 550 26.42 -9.68 19.00
N LEU A 551 25.80 -10.74 18.47
CA LEU A 551 25.02 -11.69 19.25
C LEU A 551 25.85 -12.36 20.36
N ARG A 552 27.10 -12.73 20.06
CA ARG A 552 28.01 -13.27 21.07
C ARG A 552 28.40 -12.27 22.16
N SER A 553 28.51 -10.98 21.81
CA SER A 553 28.81 -9.93 22.79
C SER A 553 27.62 -9.65 23.70
N GLU A 554 26.39 -9.66 23.16
CA GLU A 554 25.15 -9.49 23.91
C GLU A 554 24.93 -10.66 24.88
N ILE A 555 25.06 -11.92 24.39
CA ILE A 555 24.96 -13.11 25.24
C ILE A 555 26.03 -13.08 26.37
N ARG A 556 27.24 -12.61 26.07
CA ARG A 556 28.31 -12.51 27.05
C ARG A 556 27.96 -11.45 28.12
N SER A 557 27.42 -10.29 27.71
CA SER A 557 26.98 -9.24 28.63
C SER A 557 25.87 -9.72 29.58
N GLU A 558 24.87 -10.44 29.03
CA GLU A 558 23.78 -11.01 29.84
C GLU A 558 24.29 -12.10 30.81
N VAL A 559 25.22 -12.93 30.37
CA VAL A 559 25.83 -13.96 31.24
C VAL A 559 26.66 -13.33 32.36
N ASP A 560 27.40 -12.24 32.06
CA ASP A 560 28.18 -11.52 33.07
C ASP A 560 27.26 -10.81 34.07
N GLU A 561 26.13 -10.23 33.63
CA GLU A 561 25.11 -9.61 34.51
C GLU A 561 24.42 -10.64 35.42
N VAL A 562 24.06 -11.80 34.89
CA VAL A 562 23.51 -12.90 35.69
C VAL A 562 24.56 -13.45 36.67
N ALA A 563 25.84 -13.52 36.28
CA ALA A 563 26.90 -13.95 37.17
C ALA A 563 27.12 -12.99 38.34
N GLU A 564 27.02 -11.66 38.11
CA GLU A 564 27.09 -10.63 39.16
C GLU A 564 25.90 -10.72 40.11
N LEU A 565 24.68 -10.89 39.58
CA LEU A 565 23.45 -11.11 40.38
C LEU A 565 23.54 -12.38 41.26
N VAL A 566 24.06 -13.47 40.73
CA VAL A 566 24.27 -14.72 41.48
C VAL A 566 25.30 -14.52 42.59
N LYS A 567 26.34 -13.72 42.35
CA LYS A 567 27.35 -13.39 43.34
C LYS A 567 26.77 -12.54 44.47
N GLU A 568 26.00 -11.48 44.16
CA GLU A 568 25.31 -10.65 45.13
C GLU A 568 24.32 -11.47 46.00
N LEU A 569 23.58 -12.39 45.39
CA LEU A 569 22.70 -13.31 46.10
C LEU A 569 23.45 -14.28 47.02
N ALA A 570 24.63 -14.76 46.62
CA ALA A 570 25.46 -15.63 47.40
C ALA A 570 26.11 -14.90 48.59
N GLU A 571 26.51 -13.63 48.39
CA GLU A 571 27.05 -12.77 49.48
C GLU A 571 25.95 -12.42 50.49
N GLY A 572 24.72 -12.09 50.03
CA GLY A 572 23.59 -11.84 50.92
C GLY A 572 23.09 -13.05 51.70
N LEU A 573 23.31 -14.27 51.20
CA LEU A 573 23.00 -15.52 51.96
C LEU A 573 24.05 -15.91 53.00
N ASN A 574 25.28 -15.38 52.89
CA ASN A 574 26.34 -15.60 53.89
C ASN A 574 26.32 -14.60 55.07
N GLU A 575 25.54 -13.54 54.96
CA GLU A 575 25.34 -12.54 56.04
C GLU A 575 24.09 -12.83 56.93
N GLN A 576 23.32 -13.86 56.69
CA GLN A 576 22.24 -14.38 57.54
C GLN A 576 22.69 -15.64 58.26
#